data_09723c1e96c2811726e057c55d014269
#
_entry.id   09723c1e96c2811726e057c55d014269
#
_cell.length_a   1.000
_cell.length_b   1.000
_cell.length_c   1.000
_cell.angle_alpha   90.00
_cell.angle_beta   90.00
_cell.angle_gamma   90.00
#
_symmetry.space_group_name_H-M   'P 1'
#
loop_
_entity.id
_entity.type
_entity.pdbx_description
1 polymer ?
#
loop_
_entity_poly.entity_id
_entity_poly.type
_entity_poly.pdbx_seq_one_letter_code
_entity_poly.pdbx_strand_id
1 'polypeptide(L)'
;MEDIIENTNDEKTKELIFKLVEENSEIKNLMFKQFETMQNQISELIPRIGNNNTVTNKQKFNINIFLNEHCKDALTMEEFIKKIQVTVDNLSVTKDKGLSEGVSNIFIENMKKLSLYERPMHCTDSKRETIYIKYEDKDNIGGESHSNGKWFKDDDNKKIKNVINAVTHIQRKNLDKWIEDHPDWETNPKLQNE
;
A
#
# COMPACT_ATOMS: atom_id res chain seq x y z
N MET A 1 44.23 0.34 -33.99
CA MET A 1 44.05 -1.09 -33.69
C MET A 1 43.41 -1.30 -32.31
N GLU A 2 43.63 -0.43 -31.34
CA GLU A 2 42.97 -0.49 -30.00
C GLU A 2 41.48 -0.18 -30.05
N ASP A 3 41.05 0.82 -30.83
CA ASP A 3 39.62 1.18 -30.98
C ASP A 3 38.72 0.10 -31.56
N ILE A 4 39.27 -0.86 -32.34
CA ILE A 4 38.54 -1.96 -32.95
C ILE A 4 38.29 -3.07 -31.91
N ILE A 5 39.22 -3.23 -30.95
CA ILE A 5 39.14 -4.28 -29.92
C ILE A 5 38.15 -3.87 -28.83
N GLU A 6 38.04 -2.59 -28.50
CA GLU A 6 37.11 -2.05 -27.52
C GLU A 6 35.67 -2.17 -28.00
N ASN A 7 35.41 -1.87 -29.28
CA ASN A 7 34.06 -1.94 -29.87
C ASN A 7 33.54 -3.40 -30.03
N THR A 8 34.45 -4.35 -30.31
CA THR A 8 34.07 -5.78 -30.40
C THR A 8 33.76 -6.41 -29.03
N ASN A 9 34.36 -5.89 -27.95
CA ASN A 9 34.05 -6.35 -26.60
C ASN A 9 32.68 -5.84 -26.12
N ASP A 10 32.29 -4.62 -26.48
CA ASP A 10 31.01 -4.03 -26.14
C ASP A 10 29.84 -4.73 -26.87
N GLU A 11 30.00 -5.12 -28.15
CA GLU A 11 28.99 -5.89 -28.87
C GLU A 11 28.80 -7.30 -28.29
N LYS A 12 29.89 -8.01 -27.98
CA LYS A 12 29.80 -9.32 -27.33
C LYS A 12 29.16 -9.26 -25.94
N THR A 13 29.42 -8.20 -25.20
CA THR A 13 28.82 -7.97 -23.88
C THR A 13 27.32 -7.71 -24.00
N LYS A 14 26.90 -6.92 -24.98
CA LYS A 14 25.48 -6.68 -25.29
C LYS A 14 24.76 -7.97 -25.68
N GLU A 15 25.37 -8.76 -26.57
CA GLU A 15 24.81 -10.06 -27.01
C GLU A 15 24.63 -11.02 -25.82
N LEU A 16 25.61 -11.06 -24.91
CA LEU A 16 25.53 -11.88 -23.70
C LEU A 16 24.43 -11.39 -22.76
N ILE A 17 24.26 -10.08 -22.61
CA ILE A 17 23.17 -9.50 -21.79
C ILE A 17 21.81 -9.86 -22.39
N PHE A 18 21.63 -9.71 -23.69
CA PHE A 18 20.37 -10.10 -24.36
C PHE A 18 20.06 -11.58 -24.15
N LYS A 19 21.04 -12.46 -24.31
CA LYS A 19 20.90 -13.88 -24.08
C LYS A 19 20.51 -14.20 -22.63
N LEU A 20 21.14 -13.55 -21.66
CA LEU A 20 20.80 -13.70 -20.23
C LEU A 20 19.39 -13.21 -19.91
N VAL A 21 18.94 -12.13 -20.53
CA VAL A 21 17.57 -11.61 -20.36
C VAL A 21 16.55 -12.58 -20.95
N GLU A 22 16.84 -13.15 -22.12
CA GLU A 22 15.98 -14.14 -22.77
C GLU A 22 15.89 -15.44 -21.93
N GLU A 23 17.02 -15.98 -21.49
CA GLU A 23 17.08 -17.15 -20.60
C GLU A 23 16.34 -16.91 -19.28
N ASN A 24 16.46 -15.71 -18.67
CA ASN A 24 15.70 -15.35 -17.47
C ASN A 24 14.19 -15.30 -17.73
N SER A 25 13.79 -14.81 -18.92
CA SER A 25 12.38 -14.78 -19.30
C SER A 25 11.82 -16.20 -19.48
N GLU A 26 12.58 -17.08 -20.10
CA GLU A 26 12.21 -18.50 -20.26
C GLU A 26 12.10 -19.22 -18.91
N ILE A 27 13.07 -19.00 -18.01
CA ILE A 27 13.04 -19.58 -16.66
C ILE A 27 11.80 -19.09 -15.89
N LYS A 28 11.46 -17.80 -15.97
CA LYS A 28 10.25 -17.26 -15.36
C LYS A 28 9.00 -17.96 -15.92
N ASN A 29 8.90 -18.09 -17.23
CA ASN A 29 7.76 -18.75 -17.87
C ASN A 29 7.65 -20.24 -17.47
N LEU A 30 8.77 -20.93 -17.36
CA LEU A 30 8.81 -22.32 -16.87
C LEU A 30 8.38 -22.42 -15.40
N MET A 31 8.83 -21.51 -14.55
CA MET A 31 8.40 -21.45 -13.15
C MET A 31 6.89 -21.21 -13.02
N PHE A 32 6.32 -20.28 -13.80
CA PHE A 32 4.87 -20.05 -13.82
C PHE A 32 4.12 -21.29 -14.25
N LYS A 33 4.58 -21.97 -15.31
CA LYS A 33 3.95 -23.20 -15.80
C LYS A 33 4.03 -24.36 -14.81
N GLN A 34 5.16 -24.50 -14.10
CA GLN A 34 5.30 -25.47 -13.01
C GLN A 34 4.38 -25.14 -11.83
N PHE A 35 4.29 -23.87 -11.46
CA PHE A 35 3.39 -23.43 -10.37
C PHE A 35 1.92 -23.70 -10.71
N GLU A 36 1.49 -23.41 -11.93
CA GLU A 36 0.13 -23.70 -12.41
C GLU A 36 -0.15 -25.21 -12.41
N THR A 37 0.82 -26.01 -12.88
CA THR A 37 0.71 -27.48 -12.86
C THR A 37 0.60 -28.02 -11.43
N MET A 38 1.39 -27.49 -10.49
CA MET A 38 1.36 -27.88 -9.09
C MET A 38 0.04 -27.47 -8.41
N GLN A 39 -0.49 -26.29 -8.73
CA GLN A 39 -1.83 -25.87 -8.26
C GLN A 39 -2.94 -26.79 -8.76
N ASN A 40 -2.88 -27.20 -10.04
CA ASN A 40 -3.85 -28.12 -10.61
C ASN A 40 -3.76 -29.52 -9.97
N GLN A 41 -2.56 -30.03 -9.74
CA GLN A 41 -2.34 -31.30 -9.04
C GLN A 41 -2.85 -31.26 -7.59
N ILE A 42 -2.65 -30.17 -6.87
CA ILE A 42 -3.18 -29.97 -5.52
C ILE A 42 -4.70 -29.95 -5.57
N SER A 43 -5.30 -29.25 -6.54
CA SER A 43 -6.76 -29.18 -6.71
C SER A 43 -7.37 -30.53 -7.04
N GLU A 44 -6.69 -31.40 -7.78
CA GLU A 44 -7.12 -32.77 -8.08
C GLU A 44 -6.94 -33.74 -6.91
N LEU A 45 -5.98 -33.49 -6.01
CA LEU A 45 -5.73 -34.31 -4.84
C LEU A 45 -6.70 -34.03 -3.70
N ILE A 46 -7.18 -32.78 -3.58
CA ILE A 46 -8.11 -32.36 -2.53
C ILE A 46 -9.38 -33.22 -2.48
N PRO A 47 -10.06 -33.57 -3.62
CA PRO A 47 -11.24 -34.45 -3.58
C PRO A 47 -10.94 -35.92 -3.25
N ARG A 48 -9.68 -36.35 -3.36
CA ARG A 48 -9.26 -37.75 -3.13
C ARG A 48 -8.83 -38.01 -1.68
N ILE A 49 -8.62 -36.98 -0.89
CA ILE A 49 -8.25 -37.09 0.53
C ILE A 49 -9.53 -37.14 1.38
N GLY A 50 -10.14 -38.32 1.42
CA GLY A 50 -10.97 -38.77 2.53
C GLY A 50 -12.40 -38.23 2.65
N ASN A 51 -13.33 -39.12 2.42
CA ASN A 51 -14.77 -38.97 2.51
C ASN A 51 -15.34 -38.87 3.98
N ASN A 52 -14.60 -38.24 4.90
CA ASN A 52 -15.10 -38.09 6.29
C ASN A 52 -14.79 -36.74 6.96
N ASN A 53 -14.40 -35.71 6.20
CA ASN A 53 -14.39 -34.37 6.73
C ASN A 53 -15.32 -33.49 5.90
N THR A 54 -16.32 -32.93 6.55
CA THR A 54 -17.09 -31.78 6.05
C THR A 54 -16.09 -30.71 5.66
N VAL A 55 -15.65 -30.73 4.40
CA VAL A 55 -14.82 -29.67 3.82
C VAL A 55 -15.73 -28.47 3.66
N THR A 56 -15.83 -27.67 4.71
CA THR A 56 -16.15 -26.28 4.52
C THR A 56 -15.04 -25.73 3.63
N ASN A 57 -15.37 -25.51 2.36
CA ASN A 57 -14.48 -24.94 1.36
C ASN A 57 -14.19 -23.48 1.76
N LYS A 58 -13.44 -23.30 2.85
CA LYS A 58 -12.82 -22.05 3.21
C LYS A 58 -11.64 -21.93 2.26
N GLN A 59 -11.86 -21.38 1.08
CA GLN A 59 -10.77 -20.83 0.28
C GLN A 59 -9.94 -19.99 1.26
N LYS A 60 -8.76 -20.50 1.61
CA LYS A 60 -7.85 -19.74 2.47
C LYS A 60 -7.45 -18.50 1.68
N PHE A 61 -8.03 -17.37 2.02
CA PHE A 61 -7.69 -16.09 1.43
C PHE A 61 -6.18 -15.87 1.59
N ASN A 62 -5.47 -15.82 0.47
CA ASN A 62 -4.03 -15.56 0.49
C ASN A 62 -3.80 -14.05 0.39
N ILE A 63 -3.48 -13.44 1.52
CA ILE A 63 -3.26 -12.01 1.60
C ILE A 63 -2.13 -11.53 0.67
N ASN A 64 -1.07 -12.32 0.48
CA ASN A 64 0.06 -11.93 -0.36
C ASN A 64 -0.35 -11.82 -1.83
N ILE A 65 -1.17 -12.76 -2.33
CA ILE A 65 -1.73 -12.69 -3.68
C ILE A 65 -2.63 -11.46 -3.81
N PHE A 66 -3.53 -11.24 -2.85
CA PHE A 66 -4.41 -10.08 -2.87
C PHE A 66 -3.63 -8.76 -2.93
N LEU A 67 -2.62 -8.60 -2.08
CA LEU A 67 -1.84 -7.37 -2.01
C LEU A 67 -0.96 -7.16 -3.25
N ASN A 68 -0.28 -8.20 -3.74
CA ASN A 68 0.69 -8.06 -4.82
C ASN A 68 0.06 -8.09 -6.22
N GLU A 69 -1.09 -8.73 -6.40
CA GLU A 69 -1.76 -8.83 -7.70
C GLU A 69 -2.94 -7.87 -7.83
N HIS A 70 -3.86 -7.89 -6.85
CA HIS A 70 -5.06 -7.05 -6.93
C HIS A 70 -4.83 -5.62 -6.47
N CYS A 71 -3.94 -5.40 -5.49
CA CYS A 71 -3.60 -4.07 -4.96
C CYS A 71 -2.22 -3.59 -5.44
N LYS A 72 -1.72 -4.10 -6.56
CA LYS A 72 -0.41 -3.69 -7.12
C LYS A 72 -0.34 -2.19 -7.38
N ASP A 73 -1.44 -1.60 -7.86
CA ASP A 73 -1.55 -0.18 -8.20
C ASP A 73 -2.09 0.67 -7.02
N ALA A 74 -2.19 0.10 -5.81
CA ALA A 74 -2.57 0.85 -4.61
C ALA A 74 -1.60 1.99 -4.36
N LEU A 75 -2.11 3.09 -3.81
CA LEU A 75 -1.27 4.21 -3.36
C LEU A 75 -0.26 3.73 -2.32
N THR A 76 0.89 4.39 -2.24
CA THR A 76 1.74 4.28 -1.05
C THR A 76 1.14 5.10 0.08
N MET A 77 1.53 4.81 1.31
CA MET A 77 1.06 5.58 2.46
C MET A 77 1.52 7.05 2.39
N GLU A 78 2.70 7.29 1.85
CA GLU A 78 3.22 8.65 1.63
C GLU A 78 2.36 9.42 0.63
N GLU A 79 1.97 8.79 -0.48
CA GLU A 79 1.08 9.40 -1.48
C GLU A 79 -0.31 9.68 -0.90
N PHE A 80 -0.84 8.74 -0.11
CA PHE A 80 -2.12 8.92 0.56
C PHE A 80 -2.09 10.10 1.54
N ILE A 81 -1.06 10.18 2.40
CA ILE A 81 -0.89 11.27 3.37
C ILE A 81 -0.82 12.64 2.66
N LYS A 82 -0.13 12.73 1.50
CA LYS A 82 -0.07 13.95 0.69
C LYS A 82 -1.44 14.36 0.13
N LYS A 83 -2.35 13.41 -0.09
CA LYS A 83 -3.69 13.64 -0.64
C LYS A 83 -4.77 13.87 0.42
N ILE A 84 -4.46 13.72 1.71
CA ILE A 84 -5.41 13.93 2.80
C ILE A 84 -5.92 15.38 2.75
N GLN A 85 -7.24 15.49 2.76
CA GLN A 85 -7.96 16.75 2.89
C GLN A 85 -8.64 16.80 4.26
N VAL A 86 -8.50 17.92 4.96
CA VAL A 86 -9.16 18.20 6.23
C VAL A 86 -10.22 19.26 5.95
N THR A 87 -11.45 18.97 6.32
CA THR A 87 -12.59 19.88 6.19
C THR A 87 -12.88 20.58 7.53
N VAL A 88 -13.68 21.63 7.51
CA VAL A 88 -14.16 22.30 8.74
C VAL A 88 -14.96 21.32 9.60
N ASP A 89 -15.79 20.47 8.99
CA ASP A 89 -16.53 19.41 9.70
C ASP A 89 -15.59 18.46 10.46
N ASN A 90 -14.43 18.13 9.89
CA ASN A 90 -13.44 17.31 10.59
C ASN A 90 -12.86 18.03 11.82
N LEU A 91 -12.67 19.34 11.75
CA LEU A 91 -12.22 20.15 12.88
C LEU A 91 -13.30 20.21 13.95
N SER A 92 -14.58 20.36 13.59
CA SER A 92 -15.72 20.31 14.51
C SER A 92 -15.80 18.98 15.25
N VAL A 93 -15.59 17.84 14.56
CA VAL A 93 -15.52 16.52 15.22
C VAL A 93 -14.42 16.50 16.28
N THR A 94 -13.27 17.12 15.99
CA THR A 94 -12.16 17.20 16.96
C THR A 94 -12.52 18.04 18.17
N LYS A 95 -13.20 19.16 17.98
CA LYS A 95 -13.70 20.02 19.04
C LYS A 95 -14.66 19.28 19.96
N ASP A 96 -15.62 18.57 19.39
CA ASP A 96 -16.72 17.94 20.12
C ASP A 96 -16.33 16.61 20.78
N LYS A 97 -15.50 15.81 20.12
CA LYS A 97 -15.19 14.42 20.51
C LYS A 97 -13.71 14.20 20.89
N GLY A 98 -12.90 15.22 20.73
CA GLY A 98 -11.47 15.16 21.04
C GLY A 98 -10.59 14.72 19.88
N LEU A 99 -9.27 14.91 20.05
CA LEU A 99 -8.26 14.73 19.00
C LEU A 99 -8.25 13.32 18.43
N SER A 100 -8.40 12.29 19.23
CA SER A 100 -8.36 10.90 18.79
C SER A 100 -9.47 10.58 17.78
N GLU A 101 -10.70 11.00 18.11
CA GLU A 101 -11.86 10.79 17.25
C GLU A 101 -11.75 11.63 15.96
N GLY A 102 -11.32 12.90 16.08
CA GLY A 102 -11.11 13.77 14.93
C GLY A 102 -10.09 13.23 13.94
N VAL A 103 -8.92 12.79 14.42
CA VAL A 103 -7.87 12.20 13.58
C VAL A 103 -8.36 10.91 12.92
N SER A 104 -9.07 10.07 13.67
CA SER A 104 -9.65 8.82 13.14
C SER A 104 -10.67 9.11 12.05
N ASN A 105 -11.52 10.12 12.24
CA ASN A 105 -12.52 10.52 11.26
C ASN A 105 -11.87 11.00 9.96
N ILE A 106 -10.88 11.90 10.04
CA ILE A 106 -10.12 12.39 8.88
C ILE A 106 -9.54 11.21 8.09
N PHE A 107 -8.87 10.29 8.79
CA PHE A 107 -8.25 9.13 8.15
C PHE A 107 -9.27 8.25 7.45
N ILE A 108 -10.36 7.89 8.13
CA ILE A 108 -11.41 7.01 7.62
C ILE A 108 -12.13 7.65 6.43
N GLU A 109 -12.48 8.94 6.50
CA GLU A 109 -13.16 9.64 5.41
C GLU A 109 -12.31 9.70 4.15
N ASN A 110 -11.02 10.03 4.28
CA ASN A 110 -10.12 10.05 3.12
C ASN A 110 -9.87 8.65 2.58
N MET A 111 -9.79 7.62 3.44
CA MET A 111 -9.67 6.22 3.04
C MET A 111 -10.92 5.71 2.30
N LYS A 112 -12.12 6.18 2.68
CA LYS A 112 -13.38 5.82 2.01
C LYS A 112 -13.52 6.40 0.61
N LYS A 113 -12.80 7.47 0.27
CA LYS A 113 -12.76 8.04 -1.09
C LYS A 113 -12.03 7.12 -2.08
N LEU A 114 -11.22 6.18 -1.59
CA LEU A 114 -10.46 5.23 -2.38
C LEU A 114 -11.22 3.91 -2.54
N SER A 115 -11.14 3.33 -3.73
CA SER A 115 -11.59 1.95 -3.95
C SER A 115 -10.79 0.96 -3.08
N LEU A 116 -11.32 -0.24 -2.88
CA LEU A 116 -10.64 -1.26 -2.07
C LEU A 116 -9.20 -1.54 -2.54
N TYR A 117 -9.00 -1.54 -3.85
CA TYR A 117 -7.70 -1.89 -4.47
C TYR A 117 -6.69 -0.74 -4.49
N GLU A 118 -7.15 0.51 -4.29
CA GLU A 118 -6.29 1.70 -4.24
C GLU A 118 -5.80 2.05 -2.83
N ARG A 119 -6.39 1.41 -1.80
CA ARG A 119 -6.07 1.72 -0.40
C ARG A 119 -4.65 1.30 -0.05
N PRO A 120 -3.88 2.18 0.60
CA PRO A 120 -2.50 1.90 1.02
C PRO A 120 -2.41 1.01 2.27
N MET A 121 -3.54 0.59 2.84
CA MET A 121 -3.59 -0.19 4.06
C MET A 121 -4.73 -1.22 4.03
N HIS A 122 -4.43 -2.43 4.48
CA HIS A 122 -5.40 -3.51 4.65
C HIS A 122 -5.26 -4.19 6.01
N CYS A 123 -6.38 -4.50 6.64
CA CYS A 123 -6.45 -5.33 7.84
C CYS A 123 -6.97 -6.72 7.46
N THR A 124 -6.25 -7.77 7.81
CA THR A 124 -6.62 -9.16 7.49
C THR A 124 -7.23 -9.91 8.66
N ASP A 125 -6.92 -9.50 9.86
CA ASP A 125 -7.43 -10.10 11.09
C ASP A 125 -7.69 -9.00 12.11
N SER A 126 -8.96 -8.63 12.26
CA SER A 126 -9.37 -7.59 13.22
C SER A 126 -9.17 -8.00 14.68
N LYS A 127 -9.14 -9.31 14.97
CA LYS A 127 -8.92 -9.81 16.35
C LYS A 127 -7.45 -9.75 16.74
N ARG A 128 -6.55 -9.98 15.77
CA ARG A 128 -5.10 -9.95 15.97
C ARG A 128 -4.49 -8.62 15.51
N GLU A 129 -5.32 -7.68 15.04
CA GLU A 129 -4.90 -6.37 14.54
C GLU A 129 -3.77 -6.45 13.48
N THR A 130 -3.85 -7.50 12.62
CA THR A 130 -2.83 -7.72 11.60
C THR A 130 -3.04 -6.75 10.45
N ILE A 131 -2.18 -5.75 10.35
CA ILE A 131 -2.24 -4.66 9.38
C ILE A 131 -1.10 -4.80 8.37
N TYR A 132 -1.40 -4.56 7.09
CA TYR A 132 -0.44 -4.42 6.01
C TYR A 132 -0.51 -3.01 5.45
N ILE A 133 0.66 -2.38 5.26
CA ILE A 133 0.77 -1.00 4.78
C ILE A 133 1.75 -0.98 3.60
N LYS A 134 1.39 -0.25 2.53
CA LYS A 134 2.24 -0.05 1.35
C LYS A 134 3.07 1.23 1.53
N TYR A 135 4.39 1.10 1.45
CA TYR A 135 5.36 2.20 1.52
C TYR A 135 6.18 2.29 0.25
N GLU A 136 6.72 3.47 -0.03
CA GLU A 136 7.69 3.67 -1.11
C GLU A 136 8.90 2.73 -0.92
N ASP A 137 9.31 2.05 -1.98
CA ASP A 137 10.53 1.23 -1.99
C ASP A 137 11.73 2.14 -2.23
N LYS A 138 12.42 2.55 -1.16
CA LYS A 138 13.59 3.44 -1.23
C LYS A 138 14.83 2.78 -1.78
N ASP A 139 14.84 1.46 -1.92
CA ASP A 139 15.99 0.70 -2.42
C ASP A 139 16.04 0.68 -3.97
N ASN A 140 15.02 1.17 -4.64
CA ASN A 140 14.92 1.20 -6.11
C ASN A 140 15.34 2.57 -6.67
N ILE A 141 16.62 2.93 -6.46
CA ILE A 141 17.23 4.15 -7.00
C ILE A 141 17.64 3.89 -8.46
N GLY A 142 16.70 3.89 -9.40
CA GLY A 142 17.12 3.77 -10.81
C GLY A 142 16.10 3.32 -11.83
N GLY A 143 14.84 3.65 -11.72
CA GLY A 143 13.86 3.33 -12.76
C GLY A 143 12.64 4.23 -12.68
N GLU A 144 12.14 4.59 -13.84
CA GLU A 144 11.01 5.48 -14.10
C GLU A 144 9.92 5.45 -13.02
N SER A 145 9.55 6.63 -12.59
CA SER A 145 8.56 6.99 -11.56
C SER A 145 7.18 6.35 -11.79
N HIS A 146 7.07 5.07 -11.49
CA HIS A 146 5.79 4.44 -11.23
C HIS A 146 5.87 3.94 -9.79
N SER A 147 4.91 4.32 -8.97
CA SER A 147 4.79 4.09 -7.53
C SER A 147 4.85 2.59 -7.16
N ASN A 148 6.01 1.99 -7.30
CA ASN A 148 6.26 0.61 -6.89
C ASN A 148 6.54 0.55 -5.38
N GLY A 149 5.53 0.89 -4.59
CA GLY A 149 5.60 0.67 -3.17
C GLY A 149 5.55 -0.82 -2.84
N LYS A 150 6.15 -1.17 -1.72
CA LYS A 150 6.19 -2.52 -1.18
C LYS A 150 5.25 -2.66 0.01
N TRP A 151 4.57 -3.81 0.11
CA TRP A 151 3.71 -4.13 1.23
C TRP A 151 4.52 -4.64 2.43
N PHE A 152 4.26 -4.07 3.59
CA PHE A 152 4.89 -4.44 4.86
C PHE A 152 3.82 -4.80 5.88
N LYS A 153 4.02 -5.88 6.60
CA LYS A 153 3.25 -6.20 7.79
C LYS A 153 3.71 -5.31 8.95
N ASP A 154 2.77 -4.70 9.66
CA ASP A 154 3.05 -3.85 10.83
C ASP A 154 2.88 -4.67 12.11
N ASP A 155 3.93 -5.41 12.48
CA ASP A 155 3.88 -6.36 13.61
C ASP A 155 3.88 -5.67 15.00
N ASP A 156 4.39 -4.44 15.08
CA ASP A 156 4.57 -3.69 16.33
C ASP A 156 3.78 -2.38 16.38
N ASN A 157 2.88 -2.16 15.44
CA ASN A 157 2.06 -0.95 15.29
C ASN A 157 2.89 0.35 15.14
N LYS A 158 4.19 0.26 14.82
CA LYS A 158 5.02 1.45 14.64
C LYS A 158 4.66 2.23 13.40
N LYS A 159 4.39 1.52 12.32
CA LYS A 159 4.06 2.18 11.04
C LYS A 159 2.74 2.92 11.14
N ILE A 160 1.70 2.30 11.71
CA ILE A 160 0.41 2.96 11.92
C ILE A 160 0.50 4.14 12.88
N LYS A 161 1.33 4.07 13.92
CA LYS A 161 1.59 5.23 14.81
C LYS A 161 2.19 6.40 14.05
N ASN A 162 3.14 6.15 13.14
CA ASN A 162 3.71 7.21 12.29
C ASN A 162 2.66 7.84 11.38
N VAL A 163 1.75 7.04 10.82
CA VAL A 163 0.62 7.53 10.03
C VAL A 163 -0.30 8.42 10.85
N ILE A 164 -0.69 7.98 12.05
CA ILE A 164 -1.53 8.76 12.97
C ILE A 164 -0.86 10.11 13.32
N ASN A 165 0.44 10.10 13.62
CA ASN A 165 1.21 11.32 13.89
C ASN A 165 1.22 12.27 12.68
N ALA A 166 1.38 11.74 11.46
CA ALA A 166 1.35 12.53 10.24
C ALA A 166 -0.02 13.18 10.02
N VAL A 167 -1.11 12.43 10.19
CA VAL A 167 -2.48 12.96 10.08
C VAL A 167 -2.75 14.01 11.15
N THR A 168 -2.30 13.78 12.39
CA THR A 168 -2.40 14.76 13.48
C THR A 168 -1.67 16.06 13.14
N HIS A 169 -0.49 15.96 12.52
CA HIS A 169 0.25 17.15 12.09
C HIS A 169 -0.49 17.93 10.99
N ILE A 170 -1.05 17.23 10.00
CA ILE A 170 -1.87 17.85 8.96
C ILE A 170 -3.08 18.55 9.57
N GLN A 171 -3.78 17.92 10.51
CA GLN A 171 -4.92 18.51 11.19
C GLN A 171 -4.54 19.78 11.94
N ARG A 172 -3.46 19.78 12.73
CA ARG A 172 -2.97 20.97 13.44
C ARG A 172 -2.66 22.10 12.47
N LYS A 173 -1.93 21.81 11.38
CA LYS A 173 -1.62 22.81 10.36
C LYS A 173 -2.87 23.44 9.73
N ASN A 174 -3.93 22.64 9.51
CA ASN A 174 -5.18 23.15 8.98
C ASN A 174 -5.94 24.00 10.03
N LEU A 175 -5.88 23.63 11.30
CA LEU A 175 -6.43 24.43 12.39
C LEU A 175 -5.72 25.77 12.53
N ASP A 176 -4.37 25.76 12.52
CA ASP A 176 -3.56 26.99 12.58
C ASP A 176 -3.93 27.93 11.42
N LYS A 177 -4.06 27.39 10.20
CA LYS A 177 -4.49 28.14 9.03
C LYS A 177 -5.91 28.70 9.19
N TRP A 178 -6.84 27.90 9.71
CA TRP A 178 -8.22 28.37 9.94
C TRP A 178 -8.25 29.53 10.95
N ILE A 179 -7.44 29.46 12.00
CA ILE A 179 -7.29 30.55 12.99
C ILE A 179 -6.70 31.82 12.35
N GLU A 180 -5.69 31.67 11.48
CA GLU A 180 -5.11 32.80 10.74
C GLU A 180 -6.14 33.46 9.80
N ASP A 181 -6.97 32.67 9.13
CA ASP A 181 -8.02 33.14 8.22
C ASP A 181 -9.21 33.78 9.00
N HIS A 182 -9.37 33.50 10.32
CA HIS A 182 -10.46 33.95 11.17
C HIS A 182 -9.93 34.56 12.49
N PRO A 183 -9.23 35.71 12.43
CA PRO A 183 -8.57 36.29 13.61
C PRO A 183 -9.54 36.73 14.73
N ASP A 184 -10.81 36.91 14.41
CA ASP A 184 -11.88 37.30 15.33
C ASP A 184 -12.67 36.10 15.91
N TRP A 185 -12.22 34.87 15.68
CA TRP A 185 -12.93 33.64 16.05
C TRP A 185 -13.24 33.58 17.57
N GLU A 186 -12.36 34.10 18.43
CA GLU A 186 -12.56 34.10 19.88
C GLU A 186 -13.69 35.04 20.35
N THR A 187 -13.97 36.07 19.56
CA THR A 187 -14.98 37.10 19.89
C THR A 187 -16.27 36.97 19.08
N ASN A 188 -16.26 36.16 18.04
CA ASN A 188 -17.38 35.98 17.13
C ASN A 188 -18.19 34.70 17.46
N PRO A 189 -19.41 34.84 18.05
CA PRO A 189 -20.22 33.69 18.48
C PRO A 189 -20.63 32.74 17.34
N LYS A 190 -20.63 33.21 16.08
CA LYS A 190 -20.94 32.36 14.92
C LYS A 190 -19.76 31.41 14.62
N LEU A 191 -18.53 31.92 14.63
CA LEU A 191 -17.33 31.15 14.40
C LEU A 191 -16.99 30.21 15.56
N GLN A 192 -17.42 30.56 16.78
CA GLN A 192 -17.27 29.67 17.95
C GLN A 192 -18.16 28.40 17.84
N ASN A 193 -19.19 28.43 17.02
CA ASN A 193 -20.17 27.36 16.88
C ASN A 193 -19.95 26.54 15.57
N GLU A 194 -19.07 27.01 14.69
CA GLU A 194 -18.57 26.21 13.54
C GLU A 194 -17.40 25.30 13.97
#